data_8c9084814ec16e523146f7a9cc2e1916
#
_entry.id   8c9084814ec16e523146f7a9cc2e1916
#
_cell.length_a   1.000
_cell.length_b   1.000
_cell.length_c   1.000
_cell.angle_alpha   90.00
_cell.angle_beta   90.00
_cell.angle_gamma   90.00
#
_symmetry.space_group_name_H-M   'P 1'
#
loop_
_entity.id
_entity.type
_entity.pdbx_description
1 polymer ?
#
loop_
_entity_poly.entity_id
_entity_poly.type
_entity_poly.pdbx_seq_one_letter_code
_entity_poly.pdbx_strand_id
1 'polypeptide(L)'
;MAINTQKVVVGGIVAGVVMTVIGFISNMFILGARMKAESDAFKPGMADQMMQGSAIITNIVMNLILGIALVWTYAAIRPRFGPGLKTATYVAVLFWILAGIFYSGYMHMGMMSAGLWWSFAFIGLVNFLLSAWAGAKFYTEGPAV
;
A
#
# COMPACT_ATOMS: atom_id res chain seq x y z
N MET A 1 12.87 -24.32 4.24
CA MET A 1 11.51 -24.03 4.77
C MET A 1 10.64 -23.62 3.60
N ALA A 2 9.48 -24.23 3.43
CA ALA A 2 8.56 -23.88 2.34
C ALA A 2 7.67 -22.70 2.75
N ILE A 3 7.42 -21.79 1.80
CA ILE A 3 6.50 -20.67 2.01
C ILE A 3 5.09 -21.23 2.20
N ASN A 4 4.43 -20.86 3.30
CA ASN A 4 3.05 -21.23 3.56
C ASN A 4 2.10 -20.29 2.78
N THR A 5 1.73 -20.71 1.57
CA THR A 5 0.90 -19.92 0.66
C THR A 5 -0.46 -19.54 1.28
N GLN A 6 -1.08 -20.44 2.04
CA GLN A 6 -2.35 -20.15 2.70
C GLN A 6 -2.19 -19.01 3.72
N LYS A 7 -1.12 -19.02 4.51
CA LYS A 7 -0.84 -17.95 5.46
C LYS A 7 -0.40 -16.64 4.80
N VAL A 8 0.23 -16.73 3.63
CA VAL A 8 0.51 -15.55 2.79
C VAL A 8 -0.79 -14.90 2.34
N VAL A 9 -1.75 -15.67 1.85
CA VAL A 9 -3.05 -15.13 1.41
C VAL A 9 -3.81 -14.50 2.58
N VAL A 10 -3.91 -15.19 3.72
CA VAL A 10 -4.59 -14.65 4.91
C VAL A 10 -3.92 -13.37 5.41
N GLY A 11 -2.61 -13.39 5.62
CA GLY A 11 -1.86 -12.21 6.05
C GLY A 11 -1.93 -11.07 5.02
N GLY A 12 -1.90 -11.42 3.73
CA GLY A 12 -2.02 -10.48 2.62
C GLY A 12 -3.37 -9.79 2.56
N ILE A 13 -4.46 -10.52 2.77
CA ILE A 13 -5.81 -9.93 2.89
C ILE A 13 -5.86 -8.96 4.07
N VAL A 14 -5.33 -9.34 5.23
CA VAL A 14 -5.26 -8.44 6.39
C VAL A 14 -4.47 -7.17 6.06
N ALA A 15 -3.29 -7.31 5.45
CA ALA A 15 -2.48 -6.17 5.02
C ALA A 15 -3.24 -5.26 4.03
N GLY A 16 -3.90 -5.85 3.04
CA GLY A 16 -4.68 -5.11 2.04
C GLY A 16 -5.88 -4.39 2.62
N VAL A 17 -6.57 -4.99 3.60
CA VAL A 17 -7.66 -4.33 4.34
C VAL A 17 -7.12 -3.14 5.14
N VAL A 18 -6.00 -3.30 5.85
CA VAL A 18 -5.35 -2.20 6.57
C VAL A 18 -4.95 -1.08 5.61
N MET A 19 -4.35 -1.41 4.45
CA MET A 19 -4.03 -0.43 3.41
C MET A 19 -5.25 0.36 2.96
N THR A 20 -6.35 -0.34 2.71
CA THR A 20 -7.60 0.27 2.24
C THR A 20 -8.19 1.21 3.29
N VAL A 21 -8.25 0.78 4.54
CA VAL A 21 -8.80 1.58 5.65
C VAL A 21 -7.96 2.85 5.87
N ILE A 22 -6.64 2.72 5.95
CA ILE A 22 -5.74 3.87 6.13
C ILE A 22 -5.83 4.81 4.92
N GLY A 23 -5.83 4.27 3.71
CA GLY A 23 -5.97 5.06 2.49
C GLY A 23 -7.29 5.83 2.43
N PHE A 24 -8.39 5.19 2.80
CA PHE A 24 -9.70 5.81 2.86
C PHE A 24 -9.77 6.94 3.90
N ILE A 25 -9.30 6.69 5.12
CA ILE A 25 -9.25 7.68 6.20
C ILE A 25 -8.36 8.87 5.79
N SER A 26 -7.19 8.60 5.23
CA SER A 26 -6.26 9.64 4.80
C SER A 26 -6.85 10.50 3.67
N ASN A 27 -7.54 9.87 2.72
CA ASN A 27 -8.23 10.60 1.66
C ASN A 27 -9.39 11.44 2.23
N MET A 28 -10.22 10.85 3.09
CA MET A 28 -11.40 11.53 3.62
C MET A 28 -11.05 12.76 4.48
N PHE A 29 -10.00 12.67 5.31
CA PHE A 29 -9.73 13.69 6.34
C PHE A 29 -8.48 14.55 6.08
N ILE A 30 -7.56 14.10 5.23
CA ILE A 30 -6.25 14.77 5.10
C ILE A 30 -6.00 15.24 3.67
N LEU A 31 -6.15 14.37 2.69
CA LEU A 31 -5.70 14.63 1.31
C LEU A 31 -6.84 15.00 0.35
N GLY A 32 -8.08 14.58 0.64
CA GLY A 32 -9.17 14.58 -0.33
C GLY A 32 -9.48 15.94 -0.95
N ALA A 33 -9.57 16.98 -0.13
CA ALA A 33 -9.85 18.33 -0.65
C ALA A 33 -8.75 18.83 -1.58
N ARG A 34 -7.47 18.60 -1.21
CA ARG A 34 -6.31 19.01 -2.01
C ARG A 34 -6.18 18.16 -3.27
N MET A 35 -6.37 16.85 -3.15
CA MET A 35 -6.34 15.93 -4.28
C MET A 35 -7.45 16.27 -5.30
N LYS A 36 -8.67 16.61 -4.81
CA LYS A 36 -9.76 17.06 -5.67
C LYS A 36 -9.38 18.32 -6.44
N ALA A 37 -8.87 19.34 -5.75
CA ALA A 37 -8.50 20.61 -6.37
C ALA A 37 -7.41 20.43 -7.43
N GLU A 38 -6.35 19.67 -7.15
CA GLU A 38 -5.25 19.43 -8.09
C GLU A 38 -5.69 18.55 -9.28
N SER A 39 -6.50 17.51 -9.03
CA SER A 39 -7.02 16.65 -10.11
C SER A 39 -7.96 17.39 -11.07
N ASP A 40 -8.87 18.21 -10.54
CA ASP A 40 -9.80 18.96 -11.36
C ASP A 40 -9.11 20.14 -12.09
N ALA A 41 -8.02 20.68 -11.53
CA ALA A 41 -7.18 21.66 -12.22
C ALA A 41 -6.43 21.03 -13.40
N PHE A 42 -6.00 19.78 -13.30
CA PHE A 42 -5.36 19.03 -14.39
C PHE A 42 -6.38 18.65 -15.47
N LYS A 43 -7.52 18.11 -15.07
CA LYS A 43 -8.62 17.74 -15.97
C LYS A 43 -9.96 17.90 -15.24
N PRO A 44 -10.83 18.83 -15.68
CA PRO A 44 -12.15 19.03 -15.07
C PRO A 44 -12.95 17.72 -14.98
N GLY A 45 -13.51 17.44 -13.81
CA GLY A 45 -14.29 16.24 -13.53
C GLY A 45 -13.44 14.97 -13.27
N MET A 46 -12.12 15.07 -13.19
CA MET A 46 -11.25 13.93 -12.91
C MET A 46 -11.46 13.40 -11.49
N ALA A 47 -11.63 14.28 -10.51
CA ALA A 47 -11.89 13.88 -9.14
C ALA A 47 -13.17 13.07 -8.99
N ASP A 48 -14.23 13.44 -9.70
CA ASP A 48 -15.51 12.72 -9.68
C ASP A 48 -15.36 11.32 -10.32
N GLN A 49 -14.54 11.18 -11.36
CA GLN A 49 -14.22 9.87 -11.94
C GLN A 49 -13.47 8.97 -10.95
N MET A 50 -12.55 9.52 -10.17
CA MET A 50 -11.83 8.77 -9.13
C MET A 50 -12.73 8.29 -7.98
N MET A 51 -13.86 8.94 -7.77
CA MET A 51 -14.85 8.61 -6.73
C MET A 51 -15.98 7.70 -7.23
N GLN A 52 -15.96 7.29 -8.49
CA GLN A 52 -16.94 6.32 -9.00
C GLN A 52 -16.78 4.96 -8.34
N GLY A 53 -17.88 4.23 -8.18
CA GLY A 53 -17.88 2.92 -7.53
C GLY A 53 -16.91 1.92 -8.16
N SER A 54 -16.76 1.94 -9.49
CA SER A 54 -15.79 1.10 -10.21
C SER A 54 -14.33 1.41 -9.82
N ALA A 55 -13.98 2.68 -9.68
CA ALA A 55 -12.63 3.10 -9.27
C ALA A 55 -12.35 2.70 -7.82
N ILE A 56 -13.34 2.83 -6.93
CA ILE A 56 -13.22 2.42 -5.53
C ILE A 56 -13.02 0.89 -5.44
N ILE A 57 -13.83 0.11 -6.15
CA ILE A 57 -13.69 -1.35 -6.18
C ILE A 57 -12.31 -1.76 -6.72
N THR A 58 -11.86 -1.14 -7.81
CA THR A 58 -10.54 -1.38 -8.36
C THR A 58 -9.44 -1.09 -7.34
N ASN A 59 -9.54 0.02 -6.61
CA ASN A 59 -8.57 0.38 -5.57
C ASN A 59 -8.53 -0.68 -4.44
N ILE A 60 -9.69 -1.15 -3.99
CA ILE A 60 -9.78 -2.21 -2.97
C ILE A 60 -9.09 -3.49 -3.47
N VAL A 61 -9.41 -3.93 -4.69
CA VAL A 61 -8.81 -5.14 -5.29
C VAL A 61 -7.30 -5.00 -5.41
N MET A 62 -6.81 -3.84 -5.88
CA MET A 62 -5.37 -3.58 -6.00
C MET A 62 -4.68 -3.57 -4.65
N ASN A 63 -5.29 -3.01 -3.61
CA ASN A 63 -4.75 -3.06 -2.25
C ASN A 63 -4.68 -4.48 -1.69
N LEU A 64 -5.66 -5.33 -1.98
CA LEU A 64 -5.62 -6.76 -1.59
C LEU A 64 -4.48 -7.50 -2.31
N ILE A 65 -4.33 -7.30 -3.61
CA ILE A 65 -3.22 -7.88 -4.40
C ILE A 65 -1.87 -7.39 -3.84
N LEU A 66 -1.74 -6.10 -3.59
CA LEU A 66 -0.53 -5.49 -3.04
C LEU A 66 -0.21 -6.01 -1.64
N GLY A 67 -1.24 -6.20 -0.80
CA GLY A 67 -1.10 -6.80 0.51
C GLY A 67 -0.59 -8.25 0.45
N ILE A 68 -1.08 -9.05 -0.50
CA ILE A 68 -0.61 -10.41 -0.73
C ILE A 68 0.85 -10.38 -1.20
N ALA A 69 1.22 -9.51 -2.15
CA ALA A 69 2.60 -9.36 -2.63
C ALA A 69 3.55 -8.95 -1.50
N LEU A 70 3.12 -8.05 -0.62
CA LEU A 70 3.87 -7.57 0.53
C LEU A 70 4.14 -8.71 1.53
N VAL A 71 3.12 -9.50 1.88
CA VAL A 71 3.29 -10.62 2.82
C VAL A 71 4.05 -11.78 2.17
N TRP A 72 3.87 -12.01 0.86
CA TRP A 72 4.68 -12.98 0.13
C TRP A 72 6.18 -12.60 0.14
N THR A 73 6.49 -11.32 -0.09
CA THR A 73 7.87 -10.81 -0.01
C THR A 73 8.44 -10.98 1.40
N TYR A 74 7.63 -10.66 2.44
CA TYR A 74 8.01 -10.91 3.82
C TYR A 74 8.35 -12.39 4.06
N ALA A 75 7.50 -13.32 3.61
CA ALA A 75 7.72 -14.74 3.73
C ALA A 75 9.00 -15.19 3.02
N ALA A 76 9.28 -14.65 1.83
CA ALA A 76 10.46 -15.00 1.03
C ALA A 76 11.79 -14.57 1.68
N ILE A 77 11.83 -13.39 2.33
CA ILE A 77 13.07 -12.89 2.94
C ILE A 77 13.24 -13.28 4.41
N ARG A 78 12.16 -13.72 5.06
CA ARG A 78 12.15 -14.11 6.47
C ARG A 78 13.21 -15.19 6.85
N PRO A 79 13.51 -16.22 6.03
CA PRO A 79 14.54 -17.19 6.36
C PRO A 79 15.94 -16.57 6.51
N ARG A 80 16.19 -15.45 5.81
CA ARG A 80 17.49 -14.74 5.85
C ARG A 80 17.56 -13.68 6.94
N PHE A 81 16.49 -12.93 7.15
CA PHE A 81 16.46 -11.77 8.05
C PHE A 81 15.81 -12.04 9.40
N GLY A 82 15.24 -13.23 9.58
CA GLY A 82 14.51 -13.65 10.77
C GLY A 82 13.04 -13.19 10.78
N PRO A 83 12.24 -13.78 11.68
CA PRO A 83 10.85 -13.40 11.85
C PRO A 83 10.71 -12.07 12.59
N GLY A 84 9.57 -11.39 12.40
CA GLY A 84 9.17 -10.26 13.22
C GLY A 84 9.10 -8.92 12.50
N LEU A 85 8.87 -7.87 13.28
CA LEU A 85 8.59 -6.52 12.76
C LEU A 85 9.77 -5.92 12.00
N LYS A 86 11.01 -6.26 12.35
CA LYS A 86 12.20 -5.76 11.65
C LYS A 86 12.17 -6.15 10.17
N THR A 87 11.93 -7.42 9.87
CA THR A 87 11.84 -7.94 8.51
C THR A 87 10.62 -7.36 7.78
N ALA A 88 9.48 -7.22 8.46
CA ALA A 88 8.30 -6.58 7.90
C ALA A 88 8.56 -5.10 7.56
N THR A 89 9.34 -4.39 8.38
CA THR A 89 9.75 -3.00 8.12
C THR A 89 10.61 -2.90 6.85
N TYR A 90 11.55 -3.83 6.62
CA TYR A 90 12.34 -3.84 5.39
C TYR A 90 11.46 -3.97 4.14
N VAL A 91 10.46 -4.85 4.21
CA VAL A 91 9.50 -5.00 3.09
C VAL A 91 8.66 -3.75 2.91
N ALA A 92 8.15 -3.17 4.00
CA ALA A 92 7.37 -1.94 3.96
C ALA A 92 8.13 -0.79 3.30
N VAL A 93 9.39 -0.58 3.70
CA VAL A 93 10.26 0.47 3.13
C VAL A 93 10.55 0.20 1.65
N LEU A 94 10.81 -1.04 1.27
CA LEU A 94 11.00 -1.41 -0.15
C LEU A 94 9.78 -1.04 -0.99
N PHE A 95 8.58 -1.45 -0.56
CA PHE A 95 7.34 -1.16 -1.29
C PHE A 95 7.03 0.34 -1.31
N TRP A 96 7.32 1.05 -0.22
CA TRP A 96 7.19 2.50 -0.15
C TRP A 96 8.10 3.23 -1.14
N ILE A 97 9.38 2.81 -1.24
CA ILE A 97 10.32 3.38 -2.22
C ILE A 97 9.82 3.14 -3.64
N LEU A 98 9.41 1.91 -3.96
CA LEU A 98 8.87 1.58 -5.28
C LEU A 98 7.63 2.42 -5.62
N ALA A 99 6.69 2.51 -4.67
CA ALA A 99 5.51 3.36 -4.85
C ALA A 99 5.89 4.83 -5.05
N GLY A 100 6.82 5.36 -4.25
CA GLY A 100 7.31 6.73 -4.38
C GLY A 100 7.92 7.03 -5.76
N ILE A 101 8.69 6.10 -6.31
CA ILE A 101 9.24 6.20 -7.66
C ILE A 101 8.12 6.26 -8.70
N PHE A 102 7.12 5.37 -8.64
CA PHE A 102 5.99 5.40 -9.56
C PHE A 102 5.16 6.68 -9.44
N TYR A 103 4.85 7.12 -8.21
CA TYR A 103 4.10 8.35 -7.99
C TYR A 103 4.86 9.61 -8.40
N SER A 104 6.20 9.60 -8.42
CA SER A 104 6.98 10.74 -8.91
C SER A 104 6.72 11.03 -10.38
N GLY A 105 6.35 10.03 -11.18
CA GLY A 105 5.92 10.19 -12.56
C GLY A 105 4.73 11.14 -12.71
N TYR A 106 3.73 11.04 -11.83
CA TYR A 106 2.56 11.94 -11.85
C TYR A 106 2.94 13.39 -11.55
N MET A 107 3.93 13.62 -10.68
CA MET A 107 4.46 14.95 -10.42
C MET A 107 5.15 15.53 -11.68
N HIS A 108 5.95 14.75 -12.38
CA HIS A 108 6.62 15.19 -13.61
C HIS A 108 5.64 15.43 -14.76
N MET A 109 4.50 14.74 -14.78
CA MET A 109 3.43 14.97 -15.74
C MET A 109 2.56 16.20 -15.42
N GLY A 110 2.81 16.90 -14.31
CA GLY A 110 2.02 18.04 -13.86
C GLY A 110 0.64 17.68 -13.26
N MET A 111 0.39 16.39 -13.02
CA MET A 111 -0.87 15.91 -12.43
C MET A 111 -0.93 16.08 -10.92
N MET A 112 0.20 16.34 -10.29
CA MET A 112 0.37 16.41 -8.84
C MET A 112 1.44 17.42 -8.48
N SER A 113 1.16 18.29 -7.51
CA SER A 113 2.20 19.18 -6.97
C SER A 113 3.22 18.43 -6.12
N ALA A 114 4.44 18.96 -6.01
CA ALA A 114 5.46 18.40 -5.13
C ALA A 114 4.99 18.30 -3.67
N GLY A 115 4.22 19.29 -3.19
CA GLY A 115 3.69 19.26 -1.84
C GLY A 115 2.65 18.16 -1.60
N LEU A 116 1.80 17.86 -2.58
CA LEU A 116 0.87 16.73 -2.50
C LEU A 116 1.64 15.42 -2.57
N TRP A 117 2.66 15.30 -3.43
CA TRP A 117 3.54 14.13 -3.50
C TRP A 117 4.20 13.82 -2.16
N TRP A 118 4.78 14.83 -1.48
CA TRP A 118 5.38 14.62 -0.15
C TRP A 118 4.36 14.17 0.89
N SER A 119 3.14 14.69 0.82
CA SER A 119 2.05 14.26 1.71
C SER A 119 1.70 12.79 1.47
N PHE A 120 1.60 12.35 0.21
CA PHE A 120 1.41 10.95 -0.15
C PHE A 120 2.58 10.07 0.29
N ALA A 121 3.82 10.55 0.12
CA ALA A 121 5.00 9.80 0.52
C ALA A 121 5.02 9.55 2.03
N PHE A 122 4.72 10.57 2.85
CA PHE A 122 4.69 10.42 4.30
C PHE A 122 3.56 9.49 4.76
N ILE A 123 2.34 9.70 4.28
CA ILE A 123 1.19 8.86 4.63
C ILE A 123 1.40 7.43 4.10
N GLY A 124 1.95 7.29 2.91
CA GLY A 124 2.30 6.00 2.31
C GLY A 124 3.30 5.22 3.15
N LEU A 125 4.31 5.87 3.72
CA LEU A 125 5.25 5.22 4.64
C LEU A 125 4.53 4.62 5.84
N VAL A 126 3.69 5.41 6.50
CA VAL A 126 2.90 4.93 7.65
C VAL A 126 1.98 3.79 7.24
N ASN A 127 1.31 3.92 6.10
CA ASN A 127 0.40 2.90 5.58
C ASN A 127 1.13 1.57 5.30
N PHE A 128 2.25 1.60 4.58
CA PHE A 128 3.03 0.38 4.29
C PHE A 128 3.59 -0.26 5.57
N LEU A 129 4.06 0.52 6.53
CA LEU A 129 4.56 0.01 7.81
C LEU A 129 3.46 -0.72 8.59
N LEU A 130 2.32 -0.08 8.79
CA LEU A 130 1.21 -0.67 9.55
C LEU A 130 0.64 -1.91 8.85
N SER A 131 0.51 -1.86 7.54
CA SER A 131 0.02 -2.98 6.73
C SER A 131 0.97 -4.17 6.74
N ALA A 132 2.28 -3.93 6.60
CA ALA A 132 3.28 -4.99 6.68
C ALA A 132 3.33 -5.63 8.06
N TRP A 133 3.26 -4.82 9.12
CA TRP A 133 3.25 -5.32 10.49
C TRP A 133 2.00 -6.13 10.79
N ALA A 134 0.83 -5.65 10.34
CA ALA A 134 -0.42 -6.38 10.49
C ALA A 134 -0.39 -7.72 9.74
N GLY A 135 -0.01 -7.71 8.46
CA GLY A 135 0.07 -8.92 7.65
C GLY A 135 1.08 -9.94 8.16
N ALA A 136 2.26 -9.47 8.59
CA ALA A 136 3.32 -10.32 9.13
C ALA A 136 2.90 -11.07 10.41
N LYS A 137 2.02 -10.51 11.23
CA LYS A 137 1.50 -11.19 12.43
C LYS A 137 0.65 -12.41 12.11
N PHE A 138 0.01 -12.45 10.95
CA PHE A 138 -0.82 -13.58 10.51
C PHE A 138 -0.05 -14.62 9.69
N TYR A 139 1.21 -14.34 9.37
CA TYR A 139 2.05 -15.27 8.65
C TYR A 139 2.82 -16.18 9.61
N THR A 140 2.68 -17.49 9.39
CA THR A 140 3.50 -18.53 10.02
C THR A 140 4.05 -19.45 8.96
N GLU A 141 5.29 -19.94 9.12
CA GLU A 141 5.88 -20.89 8.19
C GLU A 141 5.14 -22.23 8.19
N GLY A 142 5.17 -22.90 7.05
CA GLY A 142 4.71 -24.28 6.96
C GLY A 142 5.67 -25.25 7.68
N PRO A 143 5.24 -26.49 7.96
CA PRO A 143 6.12 -27.53 8.48
C PRO A 143 7.30 -27.69 7.52
N ALA A 144 8.48 -27.95 8.08
CA ALA A 144 9.65 -28.34 7.30
C ALA A 144 9.33 -29.70 6.62
N VAL A 145 9.35 -29.72 5.29
CA VAL A 145 9.28 -30.94 4.49
C VAL A 145 10.69 -31.48 4.40
#